data_d80a2377893be0555b6b48022f25def9
#
_entry.id   d80a2377893be0555b6b48022f25def9
#
_cell.length_a   1.000
_cell.length_b   1.000
_cell.length_c   1.000
_cell.angle_alpha   90.00
_cell.angle_beta   90.00
_cell.angle_gamma   90.00
#
_symmetry.space_group_name_H-M   'P 1'
#
loop_
_entity.id
_entity.type
_entity.pdbx_description
1 polymer ?
#
loop_
_entity_poly.entity_id
_entity_poly.type
_entity_poly.pdbx_seq_one_letter_code
_entity_poly.pdbx_strand_id
1 'polypeptide(L)'
;MEMSSPNIYADQIEWMCRNLENRNDIVISLHPHNDRGTAVAATELGVMAGADRIEGTLFGNGERTGNVDLVTLALNMLTQGVDPHLDFSNINPTMREAEYCNQLPVHPRHPYAGDLVFTAFSGSHQDAIKKGLSDLRNTNKAVSYTHLTLPTSHLV
;
A
#
# COMPACT_ATOMS: atom_id res chain seq x y z
N MET A 1 -3.83 2.66 -18.91
CA MET A 1 -5.22 2.15 -18.76
C MET A 1 -5.15 0.71 -18.27
N GLU A 2 -5.91 0.36 -17.25
CA GLU A 2 -5.92 -0.99 -16.67
C GLU A 2 -6.82 -1.94 -17.50
N MET A 3 -6.24 -2.85 -18.25
CA MET A 3 -6.95 -3.72 -19.20
C MET A 3 -7.09 -5.17 -18.73
N SER A 4 -6.09 -5.71 -18.04
CA SER A 4 -6.05 -7.10 -17.62
C SER A 4 -6.42 -7.28 -16.14
N SER A 5 -6.80 -8.50 -15.77
CA SER A 5 -6.90 -8.86 -14.35
C SER A 5 -5.49 -8.99 -13.72
N PRO A 6 -5.36 -8.85 -12.39
CA PRO A 6 -4.07 -8.91 -11.73
C PRO A 6 -3.23 -10.17 -12.03
N ASN A 7 -3.87 -11.33 -12.09
CA ASN A 7 -3.20 -12.59 -12.42
C ASN A 7 -2.68 -12.62 -13.88
N ILE A 8 -3.50 -12.18 -14.84
CA ILE A 8 -3.08 -12.12 -16.26
C ILE A 8 -1.92 -11.13 -16.42
N TYR A 9 -1.98 -10.00 -15.70
CA TYR A 9 -0.88 -9.04 -15.70
C TYR A 9 0.42 -9.67 -15.17
N ALA A 10 0.34 -10.39 -14.08
CA ALA A 10 1.49 -11.12 -13.51
C ALA A 10 2.03 -12.19 -14.47
N ASP A 11 1.14 -12.97 -15.12
CA ASP A 11 1.54 -13.98 -16.11
C ASP A 11 2.34 -13.35 -17.26
N GLN A 12 1.93 -12.17 -17.72
CA GLN A 12 2.66 -11.42 -18.77
C GLN A 12 4.05 -10.98 -18.28
N ILE A 13 4.16 -10.50 -17.05
CA ILE A 13 5.45 -10.10 -16.45
C ILE A 13 6.36 -11.32 -16.27
N GLU A 14 5.83 -12.43 -15.76
CA GLU A 14 6.59 -13.67 -15.62
C GLU A 14 7.09 -14.17 -16.99
N TRP A 15 6.22 -14.13 -18.00
CA TRP A 15 6.61 -14.49 -19.34
C TRP A 15 7.75 -13.60 -19.88
N MET A 16 7.67 -12.28 -19.65
CA MET A 16 8.75 -11.36 -20.03
C MET A 16 10.05 -11.69 -19.28
N CYS A 17 9.98 -11.91 -17.98
CA CYS A 17 11.14 -12.28 -17.16
C CYS A 17 11.83 -13.56 -17.65
N ARG A 18 11.07 -14.53 -18.17
CA ARG A 18 11.59 -15.81 -18.67
C ARG A 18 12.11 -15.76 -20.09
N ASN A 19 11.63 -14.84 -20.93
CA ASN A 19 11.89 -14.86 -22.36
C ASN A 19 12.73 -13.69 -22.86
N LEU A 20 12.97 -12.65 -22.05
CA LEU A 20 13.86 -11.56 -22.45
C LEU A 20 15.32 -12.03 -22.41
N GLU A 21 16.03 -11.82 -23.54
CA GLU A 21 17.46 -12.00 -23.60
C GLU A 21 18.16 -11.03 -22.64
N ASN A 22 19.24 -11.48 -22.02
CA ASN A 22 20.02 -10.70 -21.06
C ASN A 22 19.16 -10.11 -19.91
N ARG A 23 18.22 -10.89 -19.39
CA ARG A 23 17.29 -10.46 -18.34
C ARG A 23 17.97 -9.76 -17.15
N ASN A 24 19.18 -10.20 -16.80
CA ASN A 24 19.95 -9.64 -15.68
C ASN A 24 20.49 -8.23 -15.95
N ASP A 25 20.53 -7.80 -17.20
CA ASP A 25 21.00 -6.47 -17.61
C ASP A 25 19.84 -5.49 -17.85
N ILE A 26 18.60 -5.94 -17.63
CA ILE A 26 17.37 -5.19 -17.92
C ILE A 26 16.57 -5.00 -16.64
N VAL A 27 16.08 -3.79 -16.43
CA VAL A 27 15.12 -3.47 -15.36
C VAL A 27 13.70 -3.52 -15.92
N ILE A 28 12.89 -4.45 -15.44
CA ILE A 28 11.44 -4.47 -15.73
C ILE A 28 10.76 -3.57 -14.70
N SER A 29 10.28 -2.41 -15.17
CA SER A 29 9.56 -1.44 -14.36
C SER A 29 8.07 -1.49 -14.64
N LEU A 30 7.25 -1.58 -13.62
CA LEU A 30 5.80 -1.59 -13.73
C LEU A 30 5.24 -0.21 -13.40
N HIS A 31 4.32 0.28 -14.25
CA HIS A 31 3.59 1.53 -14.06
C HIS A 31 2.07 1.29 -14.17
N PRO A 32 1.47 0.64 -13.17
CA PRO A 32 0.05 0.30 -13.23
C PRO A 32 -0.85 1.50 -12.98
N HIS A 33 -1.94 1.57 -13.76
CA HIS A 33 -3.08 2.45 -13.51
C HIS A 33 -4.17 1.73 -12.70
N ASN A 34 -5.13 2.48 -12.18
CA ASN A 34 -6.16 1.98 -11.26
C ASN A 34 -7.59 2.09 -11.83
N ASP A 35 -7.75 1.99 -13.15
CA ASP A 35 -9.06 2.17 -13.81
C ASP A 35 -10.10 1.13 -13.37
N ARG A 36 -9.67 -0.06 -12.94
CA ARG A 36 -10.51 -1.15 -12.43
C ARG A 36 -10.47 -1.27 -10.90
N GLY A 37 -9.66 -0.45 -10.21
CA GLY A 37 -9.49 -0.53 -8.77
C GLY A 37 -8.61 -1.69 -8.30
N THR A 38 -7.82 -2.32 -9.19
CA THR A 38 -6.99 -3.48 -8.86
C THR A 38 -5.49 -3.24 -9.01
N ALA A 39 -5.06 -1.99 -9.15
CA ALA A 39 -3.65 -1.63 -9.36
C ALA A 39 -2.70 -2.18 -8.29
N VAL A 40 -3.07 -2.10 -7.01
CA VAL A 40 -2.25 -2.62 -5.90
C VAL A 40 -2.08 -4.14 -6.05
N ALA A 41 -3.18 -4.88 -6.23
CA ALA A 41 -3.14 -6.32 -6.38
C ALA A 41 -2.35 -6.76 -7.63
N ALA A 42 -2.53 -6.05 -8.75
CA ALA A 42 -1.77 -6.31 -9.98
C ALA A 42 -0.27 -6.07 -9.77
N THR A 43 0.09 -5.05 -9.00
CA THR A 43 1.48 -4.71 -8.73
C THR A 43 2.12 -5.72 -7.77
N GLU A 44 1.43 -6.12 -6.70
CA GLU A 44 1.92 -7.17 -5.78
C GLU A 44 2.24 -8.45 -6.55
N LEU A 45 1.30 -8.92 -7.37
CA LEU A 45 1.50 -10.10 -8.19
C LEU A 45 2.60 -9.91 -9.25
N GLY A 46 2.73 -8.70 -9.82
CA GLY A 46 3.79 -8.37 -10.77
C GLY A 46 5.19 -8.41 -10.14
N VAL A 47 5.34 -7.93 -8.89
CA VAL A 47 6.58 -8.06 -8.12
C VAL A 47 6.89 -9.53 -7.87
N MET A 48 5.91 -10.32 -7.46
CA MET A 48 6.07 -11.77 -7.25
C MET A 48 6.43 -12.50 -8.55
N ALA A 49 5.99 -11.99 -9.71
CA ALA A 49 6.30 -12.50 -11.04
C ALA A 49 7.71 -12.14 -11.53
N GLY A 50 8.44 -11.29 -10.80
CA GLY A 50 9.84 -10.97 -11.07
C GLY A 50 10.11 -9.55 -11.61
N ALA A 51 9.18 -8.62 -11.46
CA ALA A 51 9.45 -7.20 -11.74
C ALA A 51 10.50 -6.63 -10.77
N ASP A 52 11.34 -5.74 -11.27
CA ASP A 52 12.46 -5.17 -10.52
C ASP A 52 12.11 -3.81 -9.88
N ARG A 53 11.20 -3.06 -10.51
CA ARG A 53 10.85 -1.70 -10.10
C ARG A 53 9.37 -1.43 -10.25
N ILE A 54 8.84 -0.63 -9.34
CA ILE A 54 7.47 -0.14 -9.40
C ILE A 54 7.48 1.38 -9.50
N GLU A 55 6.64 1.91 -10.37
CA GLU A 55 6.35 3.32 -10.54
C GLU A 55 4.89 3.55 -10.18
N GLY A 56 4.66 4.42 -9.22
CA GLY A 56 3.33 4.75 -8.73
C GLY A 56 3.31 6.13 -8.11
N THR A 57 2.27 6.41 -7.35
CA THR A 57 2.07 7.71 -6.73
C THR A 57 1.70 7.56 -5.26
N LEU A 58 1.98 8.59 -4.47
CA LEU A 58 1.51 8.66 -3.09
C LEU A 58 -0.02 8.72 -3.09
N PHE A 59 -0.62 7.83 -2.30
CA PHE A 59 -2.08 7.71 -2.13
C PHE A 59 -2.85 7.48 -3.44
N GLY A 60 -2.19 6.93 -4.47
CA GLY A 60 -2.81 6.56 -5.73
C GLY A 60 -3.21 7.74 -6.62
N ASN A 61 -2.71 8.95 -6.34
CA ASN A 61 -3.03 10.12 -7.17
C ASN A 61 -2.55 9.93 -8.62
N GLY A 62 -3.23 10.55 -9.59
CA GLY A 62 -2.86 10.45 -10.99
C GLY A 62 -4.03 10.72 -11.92
N GLU A 63 -3.81 10.47 -13.22
CA GLU A 63 -4.84 10.65 -14.23
C GLU A 63 -6.02 9.68 -14.02
N ARG A 64 -7.21 10.14 -14.36
CA ARG A 64 -8.47 9.37 -14.28
C ARG A 64 -8.75 8.87 -12.88
N THR A 65 -8.59 7.57 -12.63
CA THR A 65 -8.78 6.91 -11.33
C THR A 65 -7.47 6.73 -10.55
N GLY A 66 -6.38 7.30 -11.06
CA GLY A 66 -5.06 7.25 -10.46
C GLY A 66 -4.18 6.09 -10.90
N ASN A 67 -3.05 5.99 -10.25
CA ASN A 67 -2.03 4.96 -10.45
C ASN A 67 -2.00 4.01 -9.24
N VAL A 68 -1.08 3.03 -9.26
CA VAL A 68 -0.85 2.23 -8.07
C VAL A 68 -0.45 3.12 -6.89
N ASP A 69 -1.08 2.89 -5.77
CA ASP A 69 -0.79 3.59 -4.53
C ASP A 69 0.44 2.99 -3.86
N LEU A 70 1.55 3.73 -3.88
CA LEU A 70 2.82 3.29 -3.31
C LEU A 70 2.76 3.16 -1.78
N VAL A 71 1.91 3.94 -1.10
CA VAL A 71 1.76 3.84 0.35
C VAL A 71 1.11 2.50 0.72
N THR A 72 -0.01 2.19 0.09
CA THR A 72 -0.70 0.91 0.33
C THR A 72 0.19 -0.28 -0.08
N LEU A 73 0.84 -0.21 -1.24
CA LEU A 73 1.73 -1.27 -1.71
C LEU A 73 2.88 -1.54 -0.74
N ALA A 74 3.59 -0.49 -0.33
CA ALA A 74 4.74 -0.60 0.57
C ALA A 74 4.34 -1.19 1.94
N LEU A 75 3.23 -0.73 2.51
CA LEU A 75 2.74 -1.24 3.78
C LEU A 75 2.22 -2.68 3.67
N ASN A 76 1.61 -3.06 2.55
CA ASN A 76 1.26 -4.44 2.27
C ASN A 76 2.51 -5.34 2.22
N MET A 77 3.58 -4.91 1.54
CA MET A 77 4.85 -5.65 1.50
C MET A 77 5.44 -5.83 2.89
N LEU A 78 5.46 -4.78 3.72
CA LEU A 78 5.91 -4.86 5.11
C LEU A 78 5.12 -5.87 5.93
N THR A 79 3.79 -5.96 5.74
CA THR A 79 2.96 -6.96 6.44
C THR A 79 3.31 -8.40 6.06
N GLN A 80 3.93 -8.61 4.91
CA GLN A 80 4.42 -9.90 4.44
C GLN A 80 5.91 -10.11 4.75
N GLY A 81 6.54 -9.22 5.49
CA GLY A 81 7.95 -9.30 5.87
C GLY A 81 8.93 -8.87 4.79
N VAL A 82 8.46 -8.18 3.76
CA VAL A 82 9.28 -7.63 2.69
C VAL A 82 9.48 -6.13 2.94
N ASP A 83 10.70 -5.70 3.17
CA ASP A 83 11.03 -4.28 3.37
C ASP A 83 11.14 -3.57 2.01
N PRO A 84 10.26 -2.62 1.68
CA PRO A 84 10.31 -1.85 0.45
C PRO A 84 11.37 -0.73 0.50
N HIS A 85 12.09 -0.57 1.60
CA HIS A 85 13.03 0.53 1.87
C HIS A 85 12.40 1.93 1.78
N LEU A 86 11.12 2.04 2.16
CA LEU A 86 10.37 3.30 2.24
C LEU A 86 9.91 3.52 3.67
N ASP A 87 10.10 4.74 4.16
CA ASP A 87 9.70 5.12 5.52
C ASP A 87 8.34 5.82 5.52
N PHE A 88 7.30 5.11 5.95
CA PHE A 88 5.97 5.64 6.23
C PHE A 88 5.63 5.63 7.73
N SER A 89 6.64 5.65 8.59
CA SER A 89 6.46 5.67 10.05
C SER A 89 5.63 6.86 10.53
N ASN A 90 5.66 7.97 9.82
CA ASN A 90 4.84 9.14 10.06
C ASN A 90 3.97 9.46 8.84
N ILE A 91 2.93 8.70 8.63
CA ILE A 91 2.08 8.77 7.44
C ILE A 91 1.27 10.08 7.34
N ASN A 92 0.88 10.66 8.48
CA ASN A 92 0.01 11.86 8.50
C ASN A 92 0.64 13.12 7.86
N PRO A 93 1.89 13.51 8.18
CA PRO A 93 2.55 14.58 7.46
C PRO A 93 2.70 14.32 5.97
N THR A 94 3.05 13.08 5.59
CA THR A 94 3.15 12.68 4.17
C THR A 94 1.82 12.84 3.45
N MET A 95 0.72 12.45 4.10
CA MET A 95 -0.62 12.61 3.56
C MET A 95 -0.97 14.09 3.35
N ARG A 96 -0.75 14.94 4.36
CA ARG A 96 -1.04 16.37 4.27
C ARG A 96 -0.23 17.07 3.18
N GLU A 97 1.03 16.70 3.03
CA GLU A 97 1.88 17.24 1.97
C GLU A 97 1.37 16.84 0.58
N ALA A 98 0.98 15.57 0.42
CA ALA A 98 0.40 15.09 -0.82
C ALA A 98 -0.92 15.79 -1.14
N GLU A 99 -1.80 15.99 -0.15
CA GLU A 99 -3.06 16.74 -0.30
C GLU A 99 -2.81 18.20 -0.69
N TYR A 100 -1.83 18.83 -0.06
CA TYR A 100 -1.45 20.20 -0.38
C TYR A 100 -0.95 20.34 -1.82
N CYS A 101 -0.04 19.45 -2.24
CA CYS A 101 0.52 19.48 -3.59
C CYS A 101 -0.53 19.16 -4.66
N ASN A 102 -1.39 18.20 -4.42
CA ASN A 102 -2.35 17.71 -5.40
C ASN A 102 -3.67 18.49 -5.38
N GLN A 103 -3.94 19.27 -4.34
CA GLN A 103 -5.21 19.97 -4.08
C GLN A 103 -6.42 19.01 -4.10
N LEU A 104 -6.20 17.76 -3.74
CA LEU A 104 -7.22 16.72 -3.62
C LEU A 104 -7.04 15.99 -2.28
N PRO A 105 -8.13 15.80 -1.51
CA PRO A 105 -8.04 15.06 -0.25
C PRO A 105 -7.82 13.57 -0.50
N VAL A 106 -7.07 12.94 0.39
CA VAL A 106 -7.00 11.49 0.46
C VAL A 106 -8.34 10.96 0.96
N HIS A 107 -8.82 9.88 0.35
CA HIS A 107 -10.13 9.33 0.70
C HIS A 107 -10.18 8.91 2.18
N PRO A 108 -11.23 9.26 2.95
CA PRO A 108 -11.31 8.93 4.38
C PRO A 108 -11.22 7.43 4.72
N ARG A 109 -11.52 6.56 3.76
CA ARG A 109 -11.36 5.09 3.87
C ARG A 109 -10.12 4.57 3.16
N HIS A 110 -9.14 5.44 2.90
CA HIS A 110 -7.87 4.99 2.30
C HIS A 110 -7.19 3.98 3.21
N PRO A 111 -6.71 2.84 2.70
CA PRO A 111 -5.96 1.88 3.52
C PRO A 111 -4.78 2.55 4.24
N TYR A 112 -4.60 2.25 5.50
CA TYR A 112 -3.55 2.76 6.41
C TYR A 112 -3.59 4.26 6.73
N ALA A 113 -4.03 5.14 5.82
CA ALA A 113 -3.92 6.60 5.96
C ALA A 113 -5.25 7.31 6.21
N GLY A 114 -6.37 6.77 5.76
CA GLY A 114 -7.67 7.45 5.84
C GLY A 114 -8.13 7.69 7.28
N ASP A 115 -8.83 8.78 7.53
CA ASP A 115 -9.32 9.18 8.86
C ASP A 115 -10.17 8.10 9.54
N LEU A 116 -10.82 7.22 8.76
CA LEU A 116 -11.68 6.16 9.27
C LEU A 116 -10.96 4.84 9.55
N VAL A 117 -9.64 4.75 9.29
CA VAL A 117 -8.87 3.52 9.51
C VAL A 117 -8.96 3.05 10.97
N PHE A 118 -9.02 3.99 11.91
CA PHE A 118 -9.08 3.71 13.33
C PHE A 118 -10.49 3.73 13.90
N THR A 119 -11.52 3.84 13.06
CA THR A 119 -12.90 3.97 13.50
C THR A 119 -13.57 2.61 13.50
N ALA A 120 -14.02 2.17 14.68
CA ALA A 120 -14.83 0.97 14.85
C ALA A 120 -16.16 1.34 15.48
N PHE A 121 -17.26 0.94 14.85
CA PHE A 121 -18.63 1.26 15.30
C PHE A 121 -19.26 0.18 16.19
N SER A 122 -18.73 -1.05 16.16
CA SER A 122 -19.25 -2.13 17.00
C SER A 122 -18.35 -2.35 18.23
N GLY A 123 -18.98 -2.60 19.39
CA GLY A 123 -18.26 -2.83 20.66
C GLY A 123 -17.29 -4.02 20.61
N SER A 124 -17.64 -5.06 19.86
CA SER A 124 -16.77 -6.23 19.68
C SER A 124 -15.49 -5.89 18.90
N HIS A 125 -15.59 -5.05 17.87
CA HIS A 125 -14.43 -4.58 17.11
C HIS A 125 -13.56 -3.63 17.93
N GLN A 126 -14.16 -2.74 18.74
CA GLN A 126 -13.43 -1.86 19.65
C GLN A 126 -12.64 -2.66 20.68
N ASP A 127 -13.26 -3.70 21.27
CA ASP A 127 -12.60 -4.59 22.24
C ASP A 127 -11.44 -5.36 21.58
N ALA A 128 -11.63 -5.89 20.38
CA ALA A 128 -10.60 -6.58 19.62
C ALA A 128 -9.39 -5.66 19.30
N ILE A 129 -9.65 -4.44 18.85
CA ILE A 129 -8.60 -3.44 18.60
C ILE A 129 -7.84 -3.12 19.90
N LYS A 130 -8.57 -2.88 21.00
CA LYS A 130 -7.97 -2.59 22.31
C LYS A 130 -7.07 -3.74 22.79
N LYS A 131 -7.53 -4.99 22.69
CA LYS A 131 -6.74 -6.18 23.02
C LYS A 131 -5.51 -6.31 22.16
N GLY A 132 -5.64 -6.20 20.83
CA GLY A 132 -4.52 -6.27 19.90
C GLY A 132 -3.45 -5.22 20.19
N LEU A 133 -3.83 -3.98 20.46
CA LEU A 133 -2.90 -2.91 20.83
C LEU A 133 -2.21 -3.16 22.19
N SER A 134 -2.94 -3.74 23.16
CA SER A 134 -2.36 -4.13 24.45
C SER A 134 -1.30 -5.22 24.27
N ASP A 135 -1.60 -6.24 23.47
CA ASP A 135 -0.68 -7.35 23.20
C ASP A 135 0.57 -6.87 22.46
N LEU A 136 0.42 -5.95 21.51
CA LEU A 136 1.55 -5.34 20.82
C LEU A 136 2.49 -4.59 21.76
N ARG A 137 1.95 -3.84 22.73
CA ARG A 137 2.75 -3.13 23.74
C ARG A 137 3.50 -4.10 24.66
N ASN A 138 2.91 -5.24 24.97
CA ASN A 138 3.47 -6.22 25.90
C ASN A 138 4.52 -7.13 25.27
N THR A 139 4.47 -7.35 23.95
CA THR A 139 5.34 -8.34 23.28
C THR A 139 6.65 -7.77 22.79
N ASN A 140 6.86 -6.46 22.83
CA ASN A 140 8.05 -5.76 22.31
C ASN A 140 8.50 -6.25 20.91
N LYS A 141 7.62 -6.93 20.19
CA LYS A 141 7.85 -7.31 18.81
C LYS A 141 7.66 -6.06 17.96
N ALA A 142 8.70 -5.68 17.26
CA ALA A 142 8.60 -4.69 16.18
C ALA A 142 7.67 -5.28 15.10
N VAL A 143 6.38 -5.07 15.27
CA VAL A 143 5.39 -5.40 14.25
C VAL A 143 5.19 -4.12 13.45
N SER A 144 5.11 -4.25 12.16
CA SER A 144 4.94 -3.19 11.16
C SER A 144 3.85 -2.14 11.48
N TYR A 145 2.96 -2.45 12.43
CA TYR A 145 1.90 -1.56 12.93
C TYR A 145 2.32 -0.63 14.08
N THR A 146 3.53 -0.74 14.61
CA THR A 146 3.97 0.12 15.73
C THR A 146 4.17 1.58 15.33
N HIS A 147 4.18 1.87 14.04
CA HIS A 147 4.27 3.23 13.53
C HIS A 147 2.90 3.91 13.35
N LEU A 148 1.82 3.16 13.46
CA LEU A 148 0.48 3.72 13.56
C LEU A 148 0.22 4.14 15.01
N THR A 149 0.76 5.28 15.41
CA THR A 149 0.37 5.91 16.66
C THR A 149 -1.08 6.38 16.52
N LEU A 150 -1.99 5.64 17.13
CA LEU A 150 -3.37 6.08 17.26
C LEU A 150 -3.39 7.45 17.95
N PRO A 151 -4.03 8.46 17.39
CA PRO A 151 -4.37 9.65 18.16
C PRO A 151 -5.31 9.19 19.29
N THR A 152 -4.81 9.21 20.52
CA THR A 152 -5.54 8.81 21.73
C THR A 152 -6.69 9.75 22.08
N SER A 153 -6.99 10.73 21.24
CA SER A 153 -7.96 11.80 21.54
C SER A 153 -9.37 11.59 20.97
N HIS A 154 -9.67 10.47 20.29
CA HIS A 154 -11.01 10.21 19.74
C HIS A 154 -11.58 8.84 20.08
N LEU A 155 -11.31 8.36 21.29
CA LEU A 155 -12.10 7.29 21.89
C LEU A 155 -13.23 7.94 22.71
N VAL A 156 -14.36 8.22 22.05
CA VAL A 156 -15.63 8.49 22.73
C VAL A 156 -16.48 7.24 22.66
#